data_3ba770f7db55deec3c064c98acece963
#
_entry.id   3ba770f7db55deec3c064c98acece963
#
_cell.length_a   1.000
_cell.length_b   1.000
_cell.length_c   1.000
_cell.angle_alpha   90.00
_cell.angle_beta   90.00
_cell.angle_gamma   90.00
#
_symmetry.space_group_name_H-M   'P 1'
#
loop_
_entity.id
_entity.type
_entity.pdbx_description
1 polymer ?
#
loop_
_entity_poly.entity_id
_entity_poly.type
_entity_poly.pdbx_seq_one_letter_code
_entity_poly.pdbx_strand_id
1 'polypeptide(L)'
;MDLQLAGKRALVTGGSRGIGLRIARSLLAEGADVAIAARDGERLAKVAAELAAAGHPGRIVTAQLDTGDDASVRAGVRRVREQLGGIDILVNNAAVPGGGPGGPVTPSQTTDQQFVDAVNVKVLGYLRTARAVAPDLIAQGWGRIINISGLAARLSGDFVATARNIGVAALTKNLADELGRHGINVTVVHPGATVTERTPALIAAAAEQWGVTLEEAERRRAERTAIGREVTAEEVADVVTFLASPRSVAITGDAVTVGGGLVGPIHY
;
A
#
# COMPACT_ATOMS: atom_id res chain seq x y z
N MET A 1 18.30 1.48 14.75
CA MET A 1 18.81 0.46 13.77
C MET A 1 19.02 1.21 12.46
N ASP A 2 20.17 1.08 11.84
CA ASP A 2 20.38 1.60 10.49
C ASP A 2 19.67 0.67 9.49
N LEU A 3 18.73 1.20 8.72
CA LEU A 3 17.94 0.46 7.73
C LEU A 3 18.65 0.32 6.38
N GLN A 4 19.76 1.01 6.17
CA GLN A 4 20.58 0.94 4.95
C GLN A 4 19.77 1.28 3.68
N LEU A 5 18.91 2.28 3.78
CA LEU A 5 18.05 2.74 2.68
C LEU A 5 18.62 3.95 1.94
N ALA A 6 19.67 4.59 2.47
CA ALA A 6 20.32 5.71 1.81
C ALA A 6 20.78 5.34 0.39
N GLY A 7 20.37 6.15 -0.59
CA GLY A 7 20.67 5.93 -2.01
C GLY A 7 19.86 4.80 -2.70
N LYS A 8 18.95 4.12 -2.01
CA LYS A 8 17.98 3.20 -2.64
C LYS A 8 16.91 3.98 -3.38
N ARG A 9 16.38 3.42 -4.46
CA ARG A 9 15.39 4.05 -5.35
C ARG A 9 14.06 3.33 -5.21
N ALA A 10 13.06 4.05 -4.70
CA ALA A 10 11.75 3.49 -4.40
C ALA A 10 10.67 4.05 -5.32
N LEU A 11 9.78 3.20 -5.81
CA LEU A 11 8.52 3.58 -6.46
C LEU A 11 7.36 3.25 -5.52
N VAL A 12 6.57 4.27 -5.14
CA VAL A 12 5.37 4.12 -4.31
C VAL A 12 4.13 4.47 -5.13
N THR A 13 3.32 3.46 -5.48
CA THR A 13 2.03 3.68 -6.16
C THR A 13 0.96 4.14 -5.17
N GLY A 14 0.09 5.07 -5.59
CA GLY A 14 -0.87 5.70 -4.66
C GLY A 14 -0.19 6.57 -3.60
N GLY A 15 0.99 7.12 -3.90
CA GLY A 15 1.84 7.89 -2.97
C GLY A 15 1.37 9.32 -2.69
N SER A 16 0.25 9.78 -3.26
CA SER A 16 -0.20 11.17 -3.13
C SER A 16 -1.11 11.44 -1.91
N ARG A 17 -1.45 10.45 -1.11
CA ARG A 17 -2.28 10.57 0.11
C ARG A 17 -2.22 9.34 0.99
N GLY A 18 -2.79 9.44 2.20
CA GLY A 18 -2.99 8.33 3.13
C GLY A 18 -1.71 7.55 3.44
N ILE A 19 -1.81 6.23 3.51
CA ILE A 19 -0.71 5.31 3.83
C ILE A 19 0.46 5.49 2.84
N GLY A 20 0.19 5.57 1.54
CA GLY A 20 1.23 5.71 0.52
C GLY A 20 2.07 6.98 0.66
N LEU A 21 1.45 8.10 1.05
CA LEU A 21 2.17 9.35 1.33
C LEU A 21 3.08 9.21 2.55
N ARG A 22 2.62 8.55 3.62
CA ARG A 22 3.44 8.34 4.83
C ARG A 22 4.61 7.40 4.55
N ILE A 23 4.39 6.35 3.75
CA ILE A 23 5.47 5.46 3.29
C ILE A 23 6.51 6.25 2.50
N ALA A 24 6.09 7.08 1.54
CA ALA A 24 7.01 7.91 0.77
C ALA A 24 7.84 8.84 1.67
N ARG A 25 7.21 9.48 2.64
CA ARG A 25 7.89 10.35 3.63
C ARG A 25 8.90 9.57 4.47
N SER A 26 8.53 8.39 4.98
CA SER A 26 9.40 7.56 5.81
C SER A 26 10.63 7.09 5.03
N LEU A 27 10.45 6.64 3.78
CA LEU A 27 11.56 6.24 2.90
C LEU A 27 12.50 7.42 2.58
N LEU A 28 11.95 8.62 2.31
CA LEU A 28 12.75 9.83 2.11
C LEU A 28 13.56 10.21 3.35
N ALA A 29 12.98 10.07 4.54
CA ALA A 29 13.65 10.36 5.81
C ALA A 29 14.84 9.41 6.07
N GLU A 30 14.75 8.16 5.60
CA GLU A 30 15.84 7.17 5.63
C GLU A 30 16.86 7.35 4.47
N GLY A 31 16.73 8.41 3.67
CA GLY A 31 17.68 8.75 2.61
C GLY A 31 17.45 8.00 1.27
N ALA A 32 16.33 7.33 1.11
CA ALA A 32 15.98 6.75 -0.19
C ALA A 32 15.48 7.83 -1.17
N ASP A 33 15.83 7.72 -2.44
CA ASP A 33 15.21 8.48 -3.53
C ASP A 33 13.83 7.88 -3.82
N VAL A 34 12.78 8.69 -3.85
CA VAL A 34 11.42 8.20 -3.95
C VAL A 34 10.70 8.78 -5.16
N ALA A 35 10.10 7.92 -5.97
CA ALA A 35 9.08 8.30 -6.94
C ALA A 35 7.68 8.02 -6.35
N ILE A 36 6.86 9.05 -6.23
CA ILE A 36 5.43 8.86 -5.96
C ILE A 36 4.65 8.80 -7.26
N ALA A 37 3.73 7.82 -7.35
CA ALA A 37 2.92 7.64 -8.54
C ALA A 37 1.43 7.63 -8.21
N ALA A 38 0.62 8.33 -9.01
CA ALA A 38 -0.84 8.35 -8.93
C ALA A 38 -1.45 8.87 -10.24
N ARG A 39 -2.78 8.81 -10.39
CA ARG A 39 -3.49 9.30 -11.57
C ARG A 39 -3.57 10.82 -11.65
N ASP A 40 -3.69 11.48 -10.51
CA ASP A 40 -3.86 12.92 -10.38
C ASP A 40 -2.49 13.62 -10.38
N GLY A 41 -2.11 14.19 -11.52
CA GLY A 41 -0.82 14.84 -11.71
C GLY A 41 -0.67 16.15 -10.92
N GLU A 42 -1.74 16.91 -10.75
CA GLU A 42 -1.70 18.17 -10.00
C GLU A 42 -1.45 17.90 -8.50
N ARG A 43 -2.18 16.93 -7.95
CA ARG A 43 -1.95 16.49 -6.57
C ARG A 43 -0.56 15.93 -6.36
N LEU A 44 -0.03 15.14 -7.31
CA LEU A 44 1.35 14.63 -7.25
C LEU A 44 2.35 15.76 -7.18
N ALA A 45 2.22 16.81 -8.03
CA ALA A 45 3.12 17.94 -8.05
C ALA A 45 3.08 18.72 -6.72
N LYS A 46 1.88 18.96 -6.19
CA LYS A 46 1.70 19.62 -4.88
C LYS A 46 2.38 18.84 -3.75
N VAL A 47 2.10 17.54 -3.66
CA VAL A 47 2.65 16.68 -2.60
C VAL A 47 4.17 16.55 -2.72
N ALA A 48 4.70 16.45 -3.95
CA ALA A 48 6.14 16.41 -4.16
C ALA A 48 6.84 17.70 -3.70
N ALA A 49 6.23 18.87 -3.97
CA ALA A 49 6.74 20.14 -3.48
C ALA A 49 6.74 20.21 -1.93
N GLU A 50 5.68 19.75 -1.28
CA GLU A 50 5.61 19.68 0.18
C GLU A 50 6.68 18.74 0.78
N LEU A 51 6.90 17.56 0.17
CA LEU A 51 7.93 16.62 0.60
C LEU A 51 9.35 17.15 0.36
N ALA A 52 9.60 17.83 -0.75
CA ALA A 52 10.88 18.45 -1.05
C ALA A 52 11.20 19.59 -0.06
N ALA A 53 10.19 20.40 0.29
CA ALA A 53 10.34 21.50 1.26
C ALA A 53 10.62 21.00 2.69
N ALA A 54 10.29 19.75 3.01
CA ALA A 54 10.55 19.16 4.33
C ALA A 54 12.03 18.84 4.59
N GLY A 55 12.92 18.95 3.58
CA GLY A 55 14.36 18.81 3.73
C GLY A 55 14.84 17.40 4.05
N HIS A 56 14.15 16.38 3.57
CA HIS A 56 14.59 14.99 3.71
C HIS A 56 15.90 14.71 2.97
N PRO A 57 16.73 13.75 3.43
CA PRO A 57 17.98 13.38 2.74
C PRO A 57 17.77 12.80 1.34
N GLY A 58 16.67 12.07 1.12
CA GLY A 58 16.34 11.47 -0.16
C GLY A 58 15.68 12.46 -1.12
N ARG A 59 15.80 12.20 -2.42
CA ARG A 59 15.21 13.00 -3.51
C ARG A 59 13.80 12.51 -3.83
N ILE A 60 12.86 13.44 -4.08
CA ILE A 60 11.48 13.13 -4.51
C ILE A 60 11.28 13.43 -5.99
N VAL A 61 10.62 12.51 -6.72
CA VAL A 61 10.16 12.69 -8.10
C VAL A 61 8.72 12.18 -8.25
N THR A 62 8.09 12.48 -9.39
CA THR A 62 6.69 12.08 -9.64
C THR A 62 6.54 11.35 -10.97
N ALA A 63 5.58 10.42 -11.02
CA ALA A 63 5.14 9.79 -12.25
C ALA A 63 3.60 9.70 -12.26
N GLN A 64 2.96 10.26 -13.27
CA GLN A 64 1.54 10.02 -13.48
C GLN A 64 1.36 8.58 -13.97
N LEU A 65 0.53 7.78 -13.27
CA LEU A 65 0.36 6.35 -13.53
C LEU A 65 -1.03 5.89 -13.08
N ASP A 66 -1.73 5.16 -13.94
CA ASP A 66 -2.93 4.41 -13.61
C ASP A 66 -2.61 2.91 -13.56
N THR A 67 -2.73 2.30 -12.37
CA THR A 67 -2.50 0.86 -12.20
C THR A 67 -3.54 -0.01 -12.92
N GLY A 68 -4.71 0.56 -13.24
CA GLY A 68 -5.75 -0.09 -14.03
C GLY A 68 -5.42 -0.25 -15.51
N ASP A 69 -4.39 0.44 -16.01
CA ASP A 69 -3.97 0.45 -17.42
C ASP A 69 -2.51 0.02 -17.56
N ASP A 70 -2.27 -1.06 -18.33
CA ASP A 70 -0.93 -1.62 -18.51
C ASP A 70 0.01 -0.70 -19.31
N ALA A 71 -0.50 0.04 -20.29
CA ALA A 71 0.30 1.00 -21.05
C ALA A 71 0.74 2.17 -20.17
N SER A 72 -0.17 2.68 -19.33
CA SER A 72 0.12 3.70 -18.33
C SER A 72 1.17 3.24 -17.32
N VAL A 73 1.07 2.00 -16.82
CA VAL A 73 2.05 1.40 -15.92
C VAL A 73 3.43 1.36 -16.56
N ARG A 74 3.54 0.81 -17.80
CA ARG A 74 4.83 0.75 -18.50
C ARG A 74 5.46 2.12 -18.76
N ALA A 75 4.65 3.10 -19.15
CA ALA A 75 5.11 4.46 -19.37
C ALA A 75 5.57 5.12 -18.06
N GLY A 76 4.80 4.98 -16.98
CA GLY A 76 5.13 5.51 -15.66
C GLY A 76 6.40 4.92 -15.08
N VAL A 77 6.57 3.59 -15.13
CA VAL A 77 7.78 2.91 -14.66
C VAL A 77 9.01 3.33 -15.48
N ARG A 78 8.89 3.44 -16.79
CA ARG A 78 9.98 3.95 -17.65
C ARG A 78 10.38 5.36 -17.24
N ARG A 79 9.43 6.26 -17.03
CA ARG A 79 9.70 7.62 -16.55
C ARG A 79 10.41 7.63 -15.19
N VAL A 80 10.03 6.75 -14.26
CA VAL A 80 10.73 6.62 -12.95
C VAL A 80 12.17 6.19 -13.16
N ARG A 81 12.43 5.21 -14.02
CA ARG A 81 13.81 4.78 -14.37
C ARG A 81 14.65 5.92 -14.91
N GLU A 82 14.10 6.72 -15.81
CA GLU A 82 14.79 7.89 -16.40
C GLU A 82 15.15 8.93 -15.33
N GLN A 83 14.26 9.16 -14.37
CA GLN A 83 14.45 10.16 -13.32
C GLN A 83 15.37 9.68 -12.17
N LEU A 84 15.26 8.42 -11.75
CA LEU A 84 16.02 7.87 -10.62
C LEU A 84 17.25 7.05 -11.02
N GLY A 85 17.38 6.68 -12.29
CA GLY A 85 18.45 5.80 -12.77
C GLY A 85 18.20 4.31 -12.50
N GLY A 86 16.99 3.93 -12.10
CA GLY A 86 16.56 2.56 -11.80
C GLY A 86 15.53 2.49 -10.68
N ILE A 87 15.15 1.28 -10.28
CA ILE A 87 14.23 1.01 -9.18
C ILE A 87 14.79 -0.15 -8.36
N ASP A 88 14.86 -0.01 -7.05
CA ASP A 88 15.32 -1.02 -6.09
C ASP A 88 14.16 -1.54 -5.24
N ILE A 89 13.17 -0.68 -4.98
CA ILE A 89 12.04 -0.94 -4.09
C ILE A 89 10.74 -0.57 -4.81
N LEU A 90 9.78 -1.49 -4.81
CA LEU A 90 8.41 -1.23 -5.26
C LEU A 90 7.45 -1.35 -4.08
N VAL A 91 6.70 -0.29 -3.80
CA VAL A 91 5.56 -0.34 -2.88
C VAL A 91 4.26 -0.21 -3.67
N ASN A 92 3.56 -1.31 -3.80
CA ASN A 92 2.23 -1.38 -4.38
C ASN A 92 1.18 -0.99 -3.34
N ASN A 93 0.67 0.23 -3.43
CA ASN A 93 -0.33 0.76 -2.48
C ASN A 93 -1.57 1.33 -3.18
N ALA A 94 -1.53 1.59 -4.49
CA ALA A 94 -2.68 2.11 -5.22
C ALA A 94 -3.89 1.18 -5.11
N ALA A 95 -5.02 1.72 -4.69
CA ALA A 95 -6.28 0.98 -4.60
C ALA A 95 -7.48 1.93 -4.72
N VAL A 96 -8.61 1.40 -5.17
CA VAL A 96 -9.90 2.03 -4.92
C VAL A 96 -10.23 1.81 -3.44
N PRO A 97 -10.62 2.84 -2.70
CA PRO A 97 -11.01 2.67 -1.30
C PRO A 97 -12.08 1.60 -1.12
N GLY A 98 -12.01 0.83 -0.05
CA GLY A 98 -13.00 -0.21 0.27
C GLY A 98 -14.40 0.36 0.45
N GLY A 99 -15.40 -0.44 0.15
CA GLY A 99 -16.81 -0.09 0.31
C GLY A 99 -17.43 0.72 -0.82
N GLY A 100 -16.65 1.22 -1.80
CA GLY A 100 -17.20 2.09 -2.84
C GLY A 100 -17.99 3.29 -2.29
N PRO A 101 -18.78 4.01 -3.10
CA PRO A 101 -19.64 5.11 -2.64
C PRO A 101 -20.78 4.68 -1.70
N GLY A 102 -21.15 3.39 -1.70
CA GLY A 102 -22.26 2.82 -0.92
C GLY A 102 -21.86 2.04 0.33
N GLY A 103 -20.58 2.02 0.72
CA GLY A 103 -20.12 1.22 1.87
C GLY A 103 -19.83 -0.26 1.51
N PRO A 104 -19.67 -1.13 2.52
CA PRO A 104 -19.43 -2.56 2.32
C PRO A 104 -20.59 -3.23 1.59
N VAL A 105 -20.30 -4.12 0.64
CA VAL A 105 -21.30 -4.84 -0.14
C VAL A 105 -21.27 -6.34 0.12
N THR A 106 -22.46 -6.91 0.32
CA THR A 106 -22.65 -8.36 0.42
C THR A 106 -22.50 -9.02 -0.96
N PRO A 107 -22.28 -10.34 -1.05
CA PRO A 107 -22.22 -11.03 -2.34
C PRO A 107 -23.46 -10.81 -3.21
N SER A 108 -24.65 -10.77 -2.62
CA SER A 108 -25.91 -10.56 -3.34
C SER A 108 -26.11 -9.13 -3.87
N GLN A 109 -25.37 -8.17 -3.34
CA GLN A 109 -25.40 -6.75 -3.74
C GLN A 109 -24.23 -6.37 -4.65
N THR A 110 -23.24 -7.25 -4.79
CA THR A 110 -22.05 -6.99 -5.61
C THR A 110 -22.40 -7.10 -7.09
N THR A 111 -22.07 -6.07 -7.87
CA THR A 111 -22.15 -6.14 -9.33
C THR A 111 -20.83 -6.67 -9.90
N ASP A 112 -20.90 -7.32 -11.08
CA ASP A 112 -19.72 -7.81 -11.81
C ASP A 112 -18.72 -6.68 -12.05
N GLN A 113 -19.20 -5.49 -12.41
CA GLN A 113 -18.34 -4.32 -12.66
C GLN A 113 -17.59 -3.87 -11.42
N GLN A 114 -18.23 -3.81 -10.25
CA GLN A 114 -17.57 -3.48 -8.98
C GLN A 114 -16.43 -4.45 -8.67
N PHE A 115 -16.68 -5.75 -8.89
CA PHE A 115 -15.68 -6.78 -8.66
C PHE A 115 -14.52 -6.66 -9.65
N VAL A 116 -14.79 -6.56 -10.95
CA VAL A 116 -13.79 -6.43 -12.01
C VAL A 116 -12.94 -5.20 -11.81
N ASP A 117 -13.53 -4.03 -11.51
CA ASP A 117 -12.79 -2.78 -11.28
C ASP A 117 -11.86 -2.88 -10.06
N ALA A 118 -12.34 -3.47 -8.97
CA ALA A 118 -11.56 -3.63 -7.77
C ALA A 118 -10.35 -4.57 -7.97
N VAL A 119 -10.55 -5.67 -8.71
CA VAL A 119 -9.48 -6.62 -9.07
C VAL A 119 -8.51 -5.98 -10.07
N ASN A 120 -9.03 -5.27 -11.08
CA ASN A 120 -8.21 -4.64 -12.12
C ASN A 120 -7.22 -3.61 -11.54
N VAL A 121 -7.70 -2.72 -10.67
CA VAL A 121 -6.86 -1.66 -10.10
C VAL A 121 -5.86 -2.21 -9.09
N LYS A 122 -6.27 -3.17 -8.25
CA LYS A 122 -5.42 -3.64 -7.15
C LYS A 122 -4.63 -4.89 -7.52
N VAL A 123 -5.29 -6.01 -7.83
CA VAL A 123 -4.58 -7.28 -8.07
C VAL A 123 -3.79 -7.24 -9.38
N LEU A 124 -4.47 -6.93 -10.49
CA LEU A 124 -3.80 -6.80 -11.79
C LEU A 124 -2.86 -5.60 -11.84
N GLY A 125 -3.22 -4.49 -11.18
CA GLY A 125 -2.34 -3.33 -11.06
C GLY A 125 -1.01 -3.66 -10.39
N TYR A 126 -1.03 -4.41 -9.30
CA TYR A 126 0.17 -4.84 -8.59
C TYR A 126 0.99 -5.84 -9.41
N LEU A 127 0.33 -6.74 -10.14
CA LEU A 127 0.99 -7.64 -11.08
C LEU A 127 1.65 -6.85 -12.23
N ARG A 128 0.98 -5.86 -12.82
CA ARG A 128 1.54 -5.02 -13.88
C ARG A 128 2.78 -4.26 -13.42
N THR A 129 2.71 -3.60 -12.26
CA THR A 129 3.87 -2.86 -11.71
C THR A 129 5.00 -3.80 -11.35
N ALA A 130 4.74 -4.95 -10.73
CA ALA A 130 5.75 -5.96 -10.43
C ALA A 130 6.44 -6.46 -11.70
N ARG A 131 5.69 -6.85 -12.75
CA ARG A 131 6.24 -7.24 -14.06
C ARG A 131 7.10 -6.14 -14.69
N ALA A 132 6.67 -4.88 -14.56
CA ALA A 132 7.39 -3.78 -15.14
C ALA A 132 8.73 -3.49 -14.45
N VAL A 133 8.85 -3.73 -13.13
CA VAL A 133 10.09 -3.48 -12.37
C VAL A 133 10.98 -4.72 -12.22
N ALA A 134 10.42 -5.93 -12.31
CA ALA A 134 11.16 -7.18 -12.07
C ALA A 134 12.47 -7.30 -12.90
N PRO A 135 12.53 -6.91 -14.19
CA PRO A 135 13.77 -6.97 -14.94
C PRO A 135 14.93 -6.19 -14.31
N ASP A 136 14.65 -5.00 -13.73
CA ASP A 136 15.68 -4.19 -13.07
C ASP A 136 16.17 -4.87 -11.81
N LEU A 137 15.23 -5.37 -10.98
CA LEU A 137 15.54 -6.04 -9.73
C LEU A 137 16.36 -7.32 -9.96
N ILE A 138 16.01 -8.11 -10.99
CA ILE A 138 16.75 -9.32 -11.38
C ILE A 138 18.17 -8.97 -11.84
N ALA A 139 18.31 -7.95 -12.68
CA ALA A 139 19.62 -7.52 -13.18
C ALA A 139 20.55 -7.03 -12.06
N GLN A 140 19.99 -6.44 -11.00
CA GLN A 140 20.73 -5.98 -9.82
C GLN A 140 21.05 -7.09 -8.82
N GLY A 141 20.34 -8.24 -8.88
CA GLY A 141 20.44 -9.32 -7.88
C GLY A 141 19.91 -8.92 -6.49
N TRP A 142 19.11 -7.87 -6.42
CA TRP A 142 18.52 -7.35 -5.18
C TRP A 142 17.23 -6.58 -5.46
N GLY A 143 16.24 -6.74 -4.60
CA GLY A 143 15.02 -5.94 -4.67
C GLY A 143 14.07 -6.19 -3.52
N ARG A 144 13.14 -5.24 -3.34
CA ARG A 144 12.01 -5.35 -2.40
C ARG A 144 10.72 -4.99 -3.10
N ILE A 145 9.73 -5.89 -3.03
CA ILE A 145 8.36 -5.63 -3.48
C ILE A 145 7.45 -5.76 -2.27
N ILE A 146 6.81 -4.67 -1.86
CA ILE A 146 5.88 -4.65 -0.73
C ILE A 146 4.48 -4.35 -1.27
N ASN A 147 3.55 -5.27 -1.06
CA ASN A 147 2.17 -5.16 -1.51
C ASN A 147 1.26 -4.76 -0.34
N ILE A 148 0.63 -3.60 -0.39
CA ILE A 148 -0.31 -3.16 0.64
C ILE A 148 -1.68 -3.77 0.35
N SER A 149 -2.06 -4.73 1.15
CA SER A 149 -3.35 -5.41 1.07
C SER A 149 -4.36 -4.78 2.07
N GLY A 150 -4.80 -5.53 3.06
CA GLY A 150 -5.67 -5.10 4.16
C GLY A 150 -6.21 -6.26 4.94
N LEU A 151 -6.53 -6.06 6.22
CA LEU A 151 -7.09 -7.08 7.11
C LEU A 151 -8.44 -7.66 6.63
N ALA A 152 -9.14 -6.97 5.70
CA ALA A 152 -10.29 -7.57 5.03
C ALA A 152 -9.98 -8.90 4.32
N ALA A 153 -8.71 -9.21 4.01
CA ALA A 153 -8.30 -10.53 3.54
C ALA A 153 -8.62 -11.68 4.54
N ARG A 154 -8.83 -11.34 5.80
CA ARG A 154 -9.07 -12.30 6.90
C ARG A 154 -10.42 -12.11 7.57
N LEU A 155 -11.31 -11.31 6.99
CA LEU A 155 -12.61 -10.95 7.50
C LEU A 155 -13.69 -11.16 6.44
N SER A 156 -14.89 -11.50 6.88
CA SER A 156 -16.11 -11.39 6.09
C SER A 156 -16.73 -9.99 6.23
N GLY A 157 -17.75 -9.68 5.43
CA GLY A 157 -18.55 -8.45 5.54
C GLY A 157 -18.47 -7.54 4.31
N ASP A 158 -17.35 -7.54 3.57
CA ASP A 158 -17.22 -6.88 2.26
C ASP A 158 -16.56 -7.87 1.29
N PHE A 159 -17.37 -8.52 0.46
CA PHE A 159 -16.90 -9.56 -0.45
C PHE A 159 -15.84 -9.05 -1.43
N VAL A 160 -16.05 -7.86 -2.00
CA VAL A 160 -15.11 -7.27 -2.97
C VAL A 160 -13.77 -6.96 -2.32
N ALA A 161 -13.79 -6.36 -1.12
CA ALA A 161 -12.57 -6.08 -0.38
C ALA A 161 -11.85 -7.37 0.05
N THR A 162 -12.58 -8.37 0.52
CA THR A 162 -12.02 -9.66 0.91
C THR A 162 -11.34 -10.34 -0.28
N ALA A 163 -12.05 -10.52 -1.38
CA ALA A 163 -11.56 -11.25 -2.56
C ALA A 163 -10.31 -10.59 -3.15
N ARG A 164 -10.32 -9.25 -3.37
CA ARG A 164 -9.14 -8.56 -3.91
C ARG A 164 -7.94 -8.59 -2.97
N ASN A 165 -8.16 -8.53 -1.65
CA ASN A 165 -7.07 -8.55 -0.69
C ASN A 165 -6.45 -9.96 -0.55
N ILE A 166 -7.26 -11.02 -0.64
CA ILE A 166 -6.78 -12.41 -0.76
C ILE A 166 -5.99 -12.58 -2.07
N GLY A 167 -6.48 -12.03 -3.19
CA GLY A 167 -5.78 -12.04 -4.47
C GLY A 167 -4.39 -11.40 -4.40
N VAL A 168 -4.23 -10.32 -3.62
CA VAL A 168 -2.91 -9.71 -3.39
C VAL A 168 -2.00 -10.63 -2.57
N ALA A 169 -2.51 -11.33 -1.56
CA ALA A 169 -1.71 -12.27 -0.79
C ALA A 169 -1.25 -13.46 -1.67
N ALA A 170 -2.14 -14.00 -2.49
CA ALA A 170 -1.80 -15.05 -3.46
C ALA A 170 -0.75 -14.57 -4.47
N LEU A 171 -0.90 -13.38 -5.04
CA LEU A 171 0.08 -12.76 -5.93
C LEU A 171 1.45 -12.62 -5.25
N THR A 172 1.46 -12.16 -3.99
CA THR A 172 2.70 -11.99 -3.20
C THR A 172 3.47 -13.29 -3.07
N LYS A 173 2.78 -14.39 -2.71
CA LYS A 173 3.44 -15.70 -2.55
C LYS A 173 4.01 -16.19 -3.87
N ASN A 174 3.25 -16.10 -4.96
CA ASN A 174 3.73 -16.54 -6.29
C ASN A 174 4.93 -15.72 -6.77
N LEU A 175 4.91 -14.39 -6.59
CA LEU A 175 6.07 -13.54 -6.93
C LEU A 175 7.28 -13.84 -6.04
N ALA A 176 7.09 -14.15 -4.76
CA ALA A 176 8.19 -14.50 -3.87
C ALA A 176 8.87 -15.81 -4.29
N ASP A 177 8.09 -16.82 -4.68
CA ASP A 177 8.61 -18.10 -5.16
C ASP A 177 9.36 -17.97 -6.49
N GLU A 178 8.86 -17.12 -7.39
CA GLU A 178 9.49 -16.85 -8.69
C GLU A 178 10.78 -16.03 -8.54
N LEU A 179 10.74 -14.94 -7.75
CA LEU A 179 11.79 -13.93 -7.74
C LEU A 179 12.83 -14.13 -6.62
N GLY A 180 12.53 -14.94 -5.60
CA GLY A 180 13.40 -15.12 -4.43
C GLY A 180 14.81 -15.59 -4.77
N ARG A 181 14.96 -16.49 -5.76
CA ARG A 181 16.26 -16.96 -6.25
C ARG A 181 17.14 -15.86 -6.87
N HIS A 182 16.55 -14.70 -7.18
CA HIS A 182 17.22 -13.53 -7.71
C HIS A 182 17.54 -12.47 -6.64
N GLY A 183 17.41 -12.81 -5.35
CA GLY A 183 17.67 -11.88 -4.24
C GLY A 183 16.54 -10.87 -3.99
N ILE A 184 15.34 -11.13 -4.52
CA ILE A 184 14.19 -10.23 -4.41
C ILE A 184 13.21 -10.77 -3.37
N ASN A 185 12.95 -9.98 -2.32
CA ASN A 185 11.91 -10.29 -1.35
C ASN A 185 10.57 -9.68 -1.79
N VAL A 186 9.51 -10.45 -1.65
CA VAL A 186 8.13 -9.99 -1.91
C VAL A 186 7.28 -10.25 -0.68
N THR A 187 6.69 -9.20 -0.10
CA THR A 187 5.96 -9.29 1.16
C THR A 187 4.60 -8.60 1.02
N VAL A 188 3.58 -9.11 1.70
CA VAL A 188 2.30 -8.42 1.82
C VAL A 188 2.13 -7.84 3.21
N VAL A 189 1.69 -6.58 3.27
CA VAL A 189 1.28 -5.92 4.51
C VAL A 189 -0.24 -5.84 4.54
N HIS A 190 -0.84 -6.24 5.67
CA HIS A 190 -2.26 -6.12 5.94
C HIS A 190 -2.53 -5.04 6.99
N PRO A 191 -2.71 -3.76 6.59
CA PRO A 191 -3.19 -2.74 7.52
C PRO A 191 -4.60 -3.07 8.02
N GLY A 192 -4.87 -2.73 9.27
CA GLY A 192 -6.21 -2.67 9.84
C GLY A 192 -6.92 -1.36 9.51
N ALA A 193 -7.90 -1.01 10.33
CA ALA A 193 -8.46 0.33 10.34
C ALA A 193 -7.34 1.32 10.67
N THR A 194 -7.07 2.22 9.72
CA THR A 194 -5.90 3.11 9.76
C THR A 194 -6.34 4.54 9.71
N VAL A 195 -5.85 5.36 10.65
CA VAL A 195 -6.11 6.80 10.70
C VAL A 195 -5.46 7.48 9.50
N THR A 196 -6.27 8.16 8.72
CA THR A 196 -5.88 8.95 7.55
C THR A 196 -6.74 10.20 7.46
N GLU A 197 -6.53 11.06 6.48
CA GLU A 197 -7.39 12.22 6.19
C GLU A 197 -8.86 11.87 5.92
N ARG A 198 -9.17 10.60 5.66
CA ARG A 198 -10.54 10.10 5.44
C ARG A 198 -11.25 9.68 6.72
N THR A 199 -10.52 9.47 7.79
CA THR A 199 -11.06 8.90 9.04
C THR A 199 -12.23 9.69 9.61
N PRO A 200 -12.23 11.05 9.64
CA PRO A 200 -13.39 11.80 10.12
C PRO A 200 -14.68 11.49 9.36
N ALA A 201 -14.61 11.39 8.03
CA ALA A 201 -15.77 11.03 7.21
C ALA A 201 -16.24 9.58 7.44
N LEU A 202 -15.32 8.66 7.70
CA LEU A 202 -15.66 7.26 8.03
C LEU A 202 -16.31 7.13 9.41
N ILE A 203 -15.87 7.92 10.39
CA ILE A 203 -16.51 7.98 11.73
C ILE A 203 -17.91 8.56 11.62
N ALA A 204 -18.09 9.65 10.84
CA ALA A 204 -19.40 10.24 10.63
C ALA A 204 -20.40 9.26 9.98
N ALA A 205 -19.97 8.57 8.92
CA ALA A 205 -20.80 7.55 8.27
C ALA A 205 -21.15 6.38 9.21
N ALA A 206 -20.19 5.94 10.06
CA ALA A 206 -20.44 4.90 11.05
C ALA A 206 -21.41 5.38 12.14
N ALA A 207 -21.30 6.60 12.61
CA ALA A 207 -22.20 7.19 13.60
C ALA A 207 -23.65 7.24 13.08
N GLU A 208 -23.82 7.68 11.83
CA GLU A 208 -25.13 7.69 11.15
C GLU A 208 -25.70 6.27 11.01
N GLN A 209 -24.91 5.35 10.50
CA GLN A 209 -25.32 3.94 10.30
C GLN A 209 -25.72 3.25 11.62
N TRP A 210 -25.03 3.56 12.71
CA TRP A 210 -25.26 2.94 14.01
C TRP A 210 -26.27 3.71 14.88
N GLY A 211 -26.68 4.91 14.47
CA GLY A 211 -27.59 5.75 15.26
C GLY A 211 -26.97 6.22 16.57
N VAL A 212 -25.67 6.53 16.58
CA VAL A 212 -24.92 6.93 17.79
C VAL A 212 -24.19 8.26 17.57
N THR A 213 -23.58 8.80 18.63
CA THR A 213 -22.74 9.99 18.55
C THR A 213 -21.40 9.69 17.84
N LEU A 214 -20.71 10.73 17.36
CA LEU A 214 -19.36 10.59 16.77
C LEU A 214 -18.38 9.97 17.76
N GLU A 215 -18.39 10.41 18.99
CA GLU A 215 -17.55 9.89 20.08
C GLU A 215 -17.78 8.39 20.33
N GLU A 216 -19.06 7.99 20.39
CA GLU A 216 -19.43 6.59 20.55
C GLU A 216 -19.00 5.74 19.35
N ALA A 217 -19.14 6.25 18.13
CA ALA A 217 -18.69 5.58 16.93
C ALA A 217 -17.15 5.39 16.92
N GLU A 218 -16.42 6.44 17.31
CA GLU A 218 -14.95 6.38 17.44
C GLU A 218 -14.53 5.35 18.50
N ARG A 219 -15.17 5.35 19.68
CA ARG A 219 -14.94 4.40 20.75
C ARG A 219 -15.16 2.96 20.28
N ARG A 220 -16.29 2.66 19.62
CA ARG A 220 -16.59 1.32 19.09
C ARG A 220 -15.58 0.85 18.03
N ARG A 221 -15.04 1.76 17.23
CA ARG A 221 -13.99 1.45 16.27
C ARG A 221 -12.67 1.12 16.98
N ALA A 222 -12.31 1.89 18.00
CA ALA A 222 -11.12 1.68 18.82
C ALA A 222 -11.13 0.33 19.55
N GLU A 223 -12.27 -0.05 20.12
CA GLU A 223 -12.47 -1.33 20.84
C GLU A 223 -12.30 -2.58 19.97
N ARG A 224 -12.30 -2.42 18.65
CA ARG A 224 -12.01 -3.55 17.74
C ARG A 224 -10.53 -3.93 17.66
N THR A 225 -9.66 -3.20 18.33
CA THR A 225 -8.22 -3.44 18.37
C THR A 225 -7.74 -3.67 19.78
N ALA A 226 -6.77 -4.57 19.97
CA ALA A 226 -6.20 -4.87 21.29
C ALA A 226 -5.44 -3.69 21.91
N ILE A 227 -4.91 -2.78 21.05
CA ILE A 227 -4.24 -1.55 21.52
C ILE A 227 -5.22 -0.44 21.90
N GLY A 228 -6.53 -0.64 21.78
CA GLY A 228 -7.57 0.32 22.16
C GLY A 228 -7.66 1.59 21.28
N ARG A 229 -7.07 1.57 20.09
CA ARG A 229 -7.15 2.64 19.09
C ARG A 229 -6.88 2.09 17.68
N GLU A 230 -7.28 2.82 16.67
CA GLU A 230 -6.84 2.53 15.30
C GLU A 230 -5.33 2.83 15.15
N VAL A 231 -4.65 2.09 14.26
CA VAL A 231 -3.26 2.36 13.91
C VAL A 231 -3.17 3.62 13.05
N THR A 232 -2.06 4.33 13.12
CA THR A 232 -1.82 5.48 12.26
C THR A 232 -1.20 5.06 10.92
N ALA A 233 -1.29 5.92 9.93
CA ALA A 233 -0.62 5.67 8.64
C ALA A 233 0.91 5.70 8.78
N GLU A 234 1.44 6.43 9.75
CA GLU A 234 2.84 6.44 10.13
C GLU A 234 3.30 5.08 10.67
N GLU A 235 2.54 4.47 11.57
CA GLU A 235 2.85 3.14 12.12
C GLU A 235 2.85 2.05 11.03
N VAL A 236 1.99 2.18 10.02
CA VAL A 236 2.05 1.32 8.84
C VAL A 236 3.31 1.61 8.01
N ALA A 237 3.66 2.88 7.83
CA ALA A 237 4.84 3.28 7.08
C ALA A 237 6.14 2.79 7.73
N ASP A 238 6.25 2.79 9.04
CA ASP A 238 7.43 2.29 9.78
C ASP A 238 7.68 0.80 9.46
N VAL A 239 6.63 -0.02 9.49
CA VAL A 239 6.73 -1.45 9.12
C VAL A 239 7.13 -1.62 7.66
N VAL A 240 6.53 -0.86 6.73
CA VAL A 240 6.85 -0.93 5.30
C VAL A 240 8.29 -0.49 5.05
N THR A 241 8.77 0.53 5.74
CA THR A 241 10.15 1.03 5.64
C THR A 241 11.16 0.00 6.14
N PHE A 242 10.85 -0.70 7.25
CA PHE A 242 11.64 -1.87 7.67
C PHE A 242 11.66 -2.97 6.61
N LEU A 243 10.49 -3.33 6.04
CA LEU A 243 10.41 -4.37 5.00
C LEU A 243 11.12 -3.97 3.71
N ALA A 244 11.25 -2.69 3.41
CA ALA A 244 12.00 -2.16 2.27
C ALA A 244 13.52 -2.29 2.45
N SER A 245 14.00 -2.52 3.66
CA SER A 245 15.42 -2.54 4.00
C SER A 245 16.08 -3.91 3.73
N PRO A 246 17.40 -3.98 3.58
CA PRO A 246 18.15 -5.25 3.57
C PRO A 246 17.99 -6.06 4.87
N ARG A 247 17.62 -5.42 5.98
CA ARG A 247 17.44 -6.07 7.29
C ARG A 247 16.27 -7.05 7.34
N SER A 248 15.31 -6.92 6.42
CA SER A 248 14.13 -7.78 6.33
C SER A 248 14.32 -9.04 5.46
N VAL A 249 15.55 -9.38 5.09
CA VAL A 249 15.85 -10.46 4.12
C VAL A 249 15.20 -11.80 4.43
N ALA A 250 14.97 -12.11 5.70
CA ALA A 250 14.33 -13.36 6.13
C ALA A 250 12.80 -13.38 5.94
N ILE A 251 12.18 -12.24 5.60
CA ILE A 251 10.73 -12.11 5.46
C ILE A 251 10.39 -12.01 3.96
N THR A 252 9.93 -13.12 3.37
CA THR A 252 9.50 -13.15 1.96
C THR A 252 8.39 -14.18 1.75
N GLY A 253 7.45 -13.92 0.84
CA GLY A 253 6.31 -14.78 0.57
C GLY A 253 5.27 -14.80 1.69
N ASP A 254 5.38 -13.92 2.67
CA ASP A 254 4.61 -13.94 3.91
C ASP A 254 3.81 -12.66 4.11
N ALA A 255 2.92 -12.68 5.10
CA ALA A 255 1.98 -11.62 5.42
C ALA A 255 2.29 -10.99 6.78
N VAL A 256 2.57 -9.68 6.79
CA VAL A 256 2.77 -8.88 8.01
C VAL A 256 1.49 -8.11 8.32
N THR A 257 0.93 -8.34 9.49
CA THR A 257 -0.28 -7.66 9.95
C THR A 257 0.07 -6.39 10.71
N VAL A 258 -0.51 -5.27 10.33
CA VAL A 258 -0.36 -3.96 10.99
C VAL A 258 -1.76 -3.41 11.30
N GLY A 259 -2.39 -3.95 12.31
CA GLY A 259 -3.80 -3.65 12.62
C GLY A 259 -4.11 -3.49 14.10
N GLY A 260 -3.09 -3.29 14.95
CA GLY A 260 -3.28 -3.05 16.38
C GLY A 260 -3.87 -4.25 17.14
N GLY A 261 -3.74 -5.47 16.61
CA GLY A 261 -4.33 -6.66 17.21
C GLY A 261 -5.87 -6.67 17.04
N LEU A 262 -6.35 -6.94 15.81
CA LEU A 262 -7.79 -7.08 15.59
C LEU A 262 -8.37 -8.17 16.54
N VAL A 263 -9.37 -7.77 17.35
CA VAL A 263 -9.98 -8.64 18.35
C VAL A 263 -10.80 -9.74 17.68
N GLY A 264 -10.64 -10.98 18.13
CA GLY A 264 -11.36 -12.16 17.71
C GLY A 264 -10.57 -13.11 16.80
N PRO A 265 -10.14 -12.73 15.58
CA PRO A 265 -9.44 -13.64 14.69
C PRO A 265 -8.05 -14.04 15.21
N ILE A 266 -7.73 -15.34 15.12
CA ILE A 266 -6.36 -15.84 15.29
C ILE A 266 -5.71 -15.91 13.92
N HIS A 267 -4.53 -15.31 13.78
CA HIS A 267 -3.76 -15.30 12.55
C HIS A 267 -2.52 -16.19 12.70
N TYR A 268 -2.41 -17.19 11.85
CA TYR A 268 -1.25 -18.10 11.73
C TYR A 268 -0.84 -18.22 10.27
#